data_24d5fed8e7b09e526f5b78dde00e55c0
#
_entry.id   24d5fed8e7b09e526f5b78dde00e55c0
#
_cell.length_a   1.000
_cell.length_b   1.000
_cell.length_c   1.000
_cell.angle_alpha   90.00
_cell.angle_beta   90.00
_cell.angle_gamma   90.00
#
_symmetry.space_group_name_H-M   'P 1'
#
loop_
_entity.id
_entity.type
_entity.pdbx_description
1 polymer ?
#
loop_
_entity_poly.entity_id
_entity_poly.type
_entity_poly.pdbx_seq_one_letter_code
_entity_poly.pdbx_strand_id
1 'polypeptide(L)'
;FDRVREILSGNPRFQKIHALKPVTLDVKKGEVLGVIGQNGAGKSTLLKVLARTLLPSTGEIEINGRVAALLELGASFHPEMTGHENVYLSCAIQGLSSQEIDSVYGEIVAFAEIGEFIHRPVKTYSSGMFVRLAFAIATHIDPEILIIDEALSVGDGAFSRKSFDRIMDFKNAGKTILFCSHSMYQVEALCDRVVWLEAGAVKKIGEPVE
;
A
#
# COMPACT_ATOMS: atom_id res chain seq x y z
N PHE A 1 21.02 -26.50 1.98
CA PHE A 1 21.37 -27.92 1.75
C PHE A 1 20.16 -28.69 1.21
N ASP A 2 18.93 -28.44 1.62
CA ASP A 2 17.73 -29.17 1.16
C ASP A 2 17.36 -28.92 -0.31
N ARG A 3 17.54 -27.70 -0.83
CA ARG A 3 17.29 -27.38 -2.25
C ARG A 3 18.18 -28.17 -3.24
N VAL A 4 19.44 -28.44 -2.85
CA VAL A 4 20.37 -29.20 -3.71
C VAL A 4 19.98 -30.69 -3.76
N ARG A 5 19.48 -31.25 -2.66
CA ARG A 5 18.95 -32.62 -2.61
C ARG A 5 17.67 -32.79 -3.44
N GLU A 6 16.80 -31.78 -3.49
CA GLU A 6 15.58 -31.79 -4.31
C GLU A 6 15.87 -31.79 -5.81
N ILE A 7 16.82 -30.96 -6.23
CA ILE A 7 17.26 -30.94 -7.65
C ILE A 7 17.81 -32.30 -8.08
N LEU A 8 18.52 -33.01 -7.19
CA LEU A 8 19.11 -34.31 -7.46
C LEU A 8 18.12 -35.49 -7.36
N SER A 9 17.01 -35.35 -6.62
CA SER A 9 16.04 -36.43 -6.43
C SER A 9 14.88 -36.42 -7.44
N GLY A 10 14.76 -35.38 -8.28
CA GLY A 10 13.70 -35.28 -9.29
C GLY A 10 12.26 -35.19 -8.75
N ASN A 11 12.07 -35.10 -7.42
CA ASN A 11 10.76 -35.07 -6.77
C ASN A 11 10.61 -33.74 -6.02
N PRO A 12 9.98 -32.71 -6.61
CA PRO A 12 9.79 -31.45 -5.94
C PRO A 12 8.83 -31.62 -4.75
N ARG A 13 9.29 -31.32 -3.54
CA ARG A 13 8.46 -31.31 -2.31
C ARG A 13 7.46 -30.15 -2.28
N PHE A 14 7.57 -29.20 -3.21
CA PHE A 14 6.73 -27.99 -3.26
C PHE A 14 5.98 -27.91 -4.58
N GLN A 15 4.69 -27.67 -4.50
CA GLN A 15 3.90 -27.27 -5.66
C GLN A 15 4.15 -25.79 -5.96
N LYS A 16 4.52 -25.48 -7.21
CA LYS A 16 4.56 -24.09 -7.67
C LYS A 16 3.14 -23.58 -7.81
N ILE A 17 2.80 -22.58 -7.03
CA ILE A 17 1.53 -21.87 -7.15
C ILE A 17 1.79 -20.58 -7.94
N HIS A 18 1.09 -20.42 -9.05
CA HIS A 18 1.10 -19.19 -9.82
C HIS A 18 0.04 -18.26 -9.24
N ALA A 19 0.46 -17.34 -8.35
CA ALA A 19 -0.44 -16.36 -7.73
C ALA A 19 -0.95 -15.33 -8.75
N LEU A 20 -0.13 -14.99 -9.76
CA LEU A 20 -0.50 -14.18 -10.92
C LEU A 20 -0.04 -14.89 -12.19
N LYS A 21 -0.90 -14.85 -13.22
CA LYS A 21 -0.56 -15.16 -14.61
C LYS A 21 0.04 -13.90 -15.25
N PRO A 22 0.65 -14.00 -16.46
CA PRO A 22 1.13 -12.82 -17.15
C PRO A 22 0.03 -11.76 -17.27
N VAL A 23 0.34 -10.55 -16.79
CA VAL A 23 -0.56 -9.38 -16.82
C VAL A 23 0.19 -8.26 -17.52
N THR A 24 -0.44 -7.68 -18.54
CA THR A 24 -0.01 -6.42 -19.13
C THR A 24 -0.99 -5.34 -18.72
N LEU A 25 -0.50 -4.33 -18.02
CA LEU A 25 -1.30 -3.26 -17.45
C LEU A 25 -0.56 -1.94 -17.62
N ASP A 26 -1.27 -0.96 -18.13
CA ASP A 26 -0.83 0.43 -18.23
C ASP A 26 -1.70 1.30 -17.33
N VAL A 27 -1.07 2.18 -16.54
CA VAL A 27 -1.75 3.11 -15.64
C VAL A 27 -1.28 4.53 -15.99
N LYS A 28 -2.21 5.39 -16.32
CA LYS A 28 -1.90 6.77 -16.71
C LYS A 28 -1.59 7.62 -15.48
N LYS A 29 -0.75 8.62 -15.67
CA LYS A 29 -0.49 9.61 -14.60
C LYS A 29 -1.79 10.30 -14.21
N GLY A 30 -2.07 10.35 -12.91
CA GLY A 30 -3.29 10.93 -12.36
C GLY A 30 -4.51 10.01 -12.41
N GLU A 31 -4.38 8.78 -12.92
CA GLU A 31 -5.46 7.80 -12.96
C GLU A 31 -5.63 7.11 -11.59
N VAL A 32 -6.87 6.90 -11.20
CA VAL A 32 -7.23 6.03 -10.08
C VAL A 32 -7.68 4.68 -10.62
N LEU A 33 -6.82 3.67 -10.50
CA LEU A 33 -7.09 2.31 -10.95
C LEU A 33 -7.55 1.43 -9.79
N GLY A 34 -8.77 0.92 -9.87
CA GLY A 34 -9.31 -0.08 -8.95
C GLY A 34 -8.82 -1.48 -9.28
N VAL A 35 -8.54 -2.29 -8.25
CA VAL A 35 -8.25 -3.72 -8.40
C VAL A 35 -9.29 -4.49 -7.61
N ILE A 36 -10.14 -5.24 -8.32
CA ILE A 36 -11.21 -6.04 -7.71
C ILE A 36 -11.04 -7.53 -8.03
N GLY A 37 -11.69 -8.37 -7.24
CA GLY A 37 -11.68 -9.83 -7.42
C GLY A 37 -11.88 -10.54 -6.09
N GLN A 38 -12.16 -11.84 -6.15
CA GLN A 38 -12.35 -12.68 -4.97
C GLN A 38 -11.06 -12.83 -4.14
N ASN A 39 -11.18 -13.32 -2.91
CA ASN A 39 -10.02 -13.70 -2.10
C ASN A 39 -9.20 -14.77 -2.84
N GLY A 40 -7.88 -14.61 -2.85
CA GLY A 40 -6.98 -15.49 -3.61
C GLY A 40 -6.89 -15.19 -5.13
N ALA A 41 -7.59 -14.18 -5.65
CA ALA A 41 -7.51 -13.81 -7.07
C ALA A 41 -6.16 -13.22 -7.50
N GLY A 42 -5.26 -12.90 -6.55
CA GLY A 42 -3.94 -12.35 -6.84
C GLY A 42 -3.83 -10.83 -6.62
N LYS A 43 -4.87 -10.15 -6.08
CA LYS A 43 -4.88 -8.70 -5.87
C LYS A 43 -3.67 -8.20 -5.07
N SER A 44 -3.49 -8.70 -3.84
CA SER A 44 -2.38 -8.28 -2.99
C SER A 44 -1.02 -8.67 -3.56
N THR A 45 -0.93 -9.75 -4.35
CA THR A 45 0.30 -10.11 -5.08
C THR A 45 0.61 -9.06 -6.16
N LEU A 46 -0.39 -8.65 -6.94
CA LEU A 46 -0.23 -7.60 -7.94
C LEU A 46 0.22 -6.28 -7.30
N LEU A 47 -0.45 -5.87 -6.22
CA LEU A 47 -0.11 -4.63 -5.52
C LEU A 47 1.30 -4.68 -4.91
N LYS A 48 1.72 -5.81 -4.32
CA LYS A 48 3.09 -6.01 -3.79
C LYS A 48 4.15 -5.94 -4.88
N VAL A 49 3.85 -6.49 -6.06
CA VAL A 49 4.73 -6.41 -7.22
C VAL A 49 4.87 -4.97 -7.70
N LEU A 50 3.76 -4.22 -7.77
CA LEU A 50 3.75 -2.79 -8.12
C LEU A 50 4.40 -1.91 -7.04
N ALA A 51 4.27 -2.27 -5.77
CA ALA A 51 4.97 -1.61 -4.66
C ALA A 51 6.47 -1.96 -4.58
N ARG A 52 6.98 -2.85 -5.45
CA ARG A 52 8.35 -3.37 -5.44
C ARG A 52 8.75 -4.08 -4.14
N THR A 53 7.78 -4.52 -3.33
CA THR A 53 8.02 -5.37 -2.14
C THR A 53 8.09 -6.84 -2.51
N LEU A 54 7.65 -7.21 -3.71
CA LEU A 54 7.76 -8.54 -4.30
C LEU A 54 8.31 -8.42 -5.73
N LEU A 55 9.36 -9.20 -6.03
CA LEU A 55 9.88 -9.25 -7.39
C LEU A 55 9.01 -10.16 -8.27
N PRO A 56 8.69 -9.77 -9.51
CA PRO A 56 7.99 -10.63 -10.45
C PRO A 56 8.87 -11.81 -10.85
N SER A 57 8.27 -12.98 -11.08
CA SER A 57 9.00 -14.15 -11.58
C SER A 57 9.39 -14.00 -13.06
N THR A 58 8.62 -13.27 -13.83
CA THR A 58 8.84 -12.96 -15.26
C THR A 58 8.21 -11.61 -15.57
N GLY A 59 8.63 -10.97 -16.66
CA GLY A 59 8.13 -9.67 -17.08
C GLY A 59 8.91 -8.51 -16.47
N GLU A 60 8.50 -7.30 -16.81
CA GLU A 60 9.14 -6.05 -16.43
C GLU A 60 8.11 -5.09 -15.83
N ILE A 61 8.58 -4.22 -14.94
CA ILE A 61 7.76 -3.19 -14.32
C ILE A 61 8.49 -1.87 -14.47
N GLU A 62 7.84 -0.93 -15.11
CA GLU A 62 8.29 0.44 -15.19
C GLU A 62 7.39 1.31 -14.29
N ILE A 63 8.02 2.07 -13.37
CA ILE A 63 7.32 2.98 -12.47
C ILE A 63 8.09 4.29 -12.43
N ASN A 64 7.41 5.36 -12.80
CA ASN A 64 7.95 6.71 -12.86
C ASN A 64 7.34 7.55 -11.74
N GLY A 65 8.10 7.81 -10.68
CA GLY A 65 7.69 8.59 -9.51
C GLY A 65 7.87 7.90 -8.18
N ARG A 66 7.69 8.65 -7.10
CA ARG A 66 7.75 8.16 -5.72
C ARG A 66 6.48 7.39 -5.38
N VAL A 67 6.66 6.16 -4.92
CA VAL A 67 5.55 5.27 -4.53
C VAL A 67 5.43 5.23 -3.02
N ALA A 68 4.23 5.49 -2.50
CA ALA A 68 3.85 5.14 -1.14
C ALA A 68 2.87 3.97 -1.17
N ALA A 69 3.15 2.91 -0.41
CA ALA A 69 2.29 1.75 -0.33
C ALA A 69 1.72 1.58 1.08
N LEU A 70 0.40 1.55 1.17
CA LEU A 70 -0.32 1.27 2.42
C LEU A 70 -0.52 -0.23 2.67
N LEU A 71 0.15 -1.08 1.88
CA LEU A 71 0.03 -2.55 1.95
C LEU A 71 0.61 -3.14 3.24
N GLU A 72 1.65 -2.52 3.74
CA GLU A 72 2.41 -2.98 4.90
C GLU A 72 2.64 -1.78 5.83
N LEU A 73 1.53 -1.19 6.29
CA LEU A 73 1.56 -0.03 7.19
C LEU A 73 2.46 -0.30 8.39
N GLY A 74 3.48 0.54 8.57
CA GLY A 74 4.42 0.42 9.67
C GLY A 74 5.47 -0.68 9.53
N ALA A 75 5.66 -1.30 8.35
CA ALA A 75 6.70 -2.30 8.13
C ALA A 75 8.12 -1.76 8.41
N SER A 76 8.32 -0.46 8.28
CA SER A 76 9.57 0.22 8.62
C SER A 76 9.71 0.57 10.11
N PHE A 77 8.67 0.36 10.92
CA PHE A 77 8.70 0.75 12.32
C PHE A 77 9.62 -0.14 13.15
N HIS A 78 10.49 0.49 13.92
CA HIS A 78 11.31 -0.21 14.90
C HIS A 78 10.57 -0.22 16.24
N PRO A 79 10.25 -1.39 16.82
CA PRO A 79 9.38 -1.50 18.00
C PRO A 79 9.89 -0.77 19.25
N GLU A 80 11.21 -0.72 19.43
CA GLU A 80 11.84 -0.09 20.58
C GLU A 80 11.99 1.43 20.47
N MET A 81 11.86 1.97 19.25
CA MET A 81 11.89 3.40 19.00
C MET A 81 10.54 4.04 19.30
N THR A 82 10.59 5.31 19.70
CA THR A 82 9.39 6.15 19.88
C THR A 82 8.66 6.40 18.55
N GLY A 83 7.41 6.86 18.62
CA GLY A 83 6.70 7.29 17.42
C GLY A 83 7.44 8.41 16.69
N HIS A 84 7.99 9.38 17.44
CA HIS A 84 8.82 10.45 16.89
C HIS A 84 9.99 9.89 16.06
N GLU A 85 10.80 9.01 16.63
CA GLU A 85 11.94 8.40 15.93
C GLU A 85 11.50 7.58 14.72
N ASN A 86 10.36 6.88 14.82
CA ASN A 86 9.81 6.11 13.70
C ASN A 86 9.28 7.00 12.56
N VAL A 87 8.77 8.21 12.85
CA VAL A 87 8.44 9.19 11.79
C VAL A 87 9.69 9.53 11.00
N TYR A 88 10.77 9.93 11.69
CA TYR A 88 12.04 10.28 11.02
C TYR A 88 12.63 9.11 10.24
N LEU A 89 12.66 7.91 10.85
CA LEU A 89 13.16 6.70 10.20
C LEU A 89 12.38 6.38 8.93
N SER A 90 11.05 6.37 9.01
CA SER A 90 10.19 6.00 7.89
C SER A 90 10.25 7.02 6.75
N CYS A 91 10.26 8.32 7.06
CA CYS A 91 10.41 9.38 6.06
C CYS A 91 11.80 9.33 5.40
N ALA A 92 12.88 9.08 6.17
CA ALA A 92 14.23 8.96 5.64
C ALA A 92 14.38 7.74 4.71
N ILE A 93 13.75 6.60 5.04
CA ILE A 93 13.69 5.41 4.15
C ILE A 93 12.99 5.75 2.82
N GLN A 94 12.00 6.64 2.85
CA GLN A 94 11.30 7.13 1.65
C GLN A 94 12.10 8.22 0.88
N GLY A 95 13.30 8.56 1.36
CA GLY A 95 14.22 9.47 0.70
C GLY A 95 14.05 10.96 1.04
N LEU A 96 13.31 11.30 2.11
CA LEU A 96 13.19 12.67 2.56
C LEU A 96 14.46 13.09 3.33
N SER A 97 14.92 14.32 3.11
CA SER A 97 15.95 14.97 3.92
C SER A 97 15.40 15.37 5.29
N SER A 98 16.26 15.60 6.26
CA SER A 98 15.86 16.06 7.60
C SER A 98 15.02 17.34 7.55
N GLN A 99 15.34 18.28 6.68
CA GLN A 99 14.58 19.52 6.52
C GLN A 99 13.16 19.29 5.99
N GLU A 100 13.01 18.38 5.02
CA GLU A 100 11.69 17.98 4.51
C GLU A 100 10.89 17.28 5.59
N ILE A 101 11.51 16.41 6.39
CA ILE A 101 10.84 15.72 7.50
C ILE A 101 10.36 16.75 8.54
N ASP A 102 11.21 17.69 8.94
CA ASP A 102 10.87 18.75 9.89
C ASP A 102 9.67 19.59 9.41
N SER A 103 9.58 19.82 8.10
CA SER A 103 8.48 20.59 7.51
C SER A 103 7.12 19.90 7.57
N VAL A 104 7.08 18.55 7.50
CA VAL A 104 5.84 17.76 7.48
C VAL A 104 5.54 17.09 8.83
N TYR A 105 6.49 17.05 9.75
CA TYR A 105 6.38 16.36 11.04
C TYR A 105 5.14 16.79 11.83
N GLY A 106 4.90 18.09 11.93
CA GLY A 106 3.75 18.63 12.66
C GLY A 106 2.41 18.17 12.09
N GLU A 107 2.30 18.10 10.77
CA GLU A 107 1.10 17.64 10.08
C GLU A 107 0.88 16.13 10.27
N ILE A 108 1.96 15.33 10.22
CA ILE A 108 1.92 13.89 10.49
C ILE A 108 1.38 13.62 11.90
N VAL A 109 1.94 14.29 12.91
CA VAL A 109 1.53 14.10 14.31
C VAL A 109 0.09 14.55 14.54
N ALA A 110 -0.29 15.69 13.99
CA ALA A 110 -1.67 16.22 14.08
C ALA A 110 -2.66 15.28 13.39
N PHE A 111 -2.30 14.71 12.23
CA PHE A 111 -3.16 13.78 11.52
C PHE A 111 -3.31 12.45 12.28
N ALA A 112 -2.25 11.93 12.87
CA ALA A 112 -2.26 10.65 13.58
C ALA A 112 -3.14 10.67 14.86
N GLU A 113 -3.30 11.83 15.50
CA GLU A 113 -4.11 12.02 16.72
C GLU A 113 -3.78 11.02 17.85
N ILE A 114 -2.49 10.76 18.06
CA ILE A 114 -2.01 9.85 19.10
C ILE A 114 -1.51 10.59 20.36
N GLY A 115 -1.52 11.94 20.35
CA GLY A 115 -1.13 12.78 21.47
C GLY A 115 0.27 12.48 22.01
N GLU A 116 0.43 12.48 23.31
CA GLU A 116 1.71 12.25 24.02
C GLU A 116 2.31 10.86 23.74
N PHE A 117 1.57 9.92 23.18
CA PHE A 117 2.13 8.62 22.80
C PHE A 117 3.20 8.72 21.74
N ILE A 118 3.26 9.82 20.98
CA ILE A 118 4.33 10.06 19.99
C ILE A 118 5.74 9.94 20.62
N HIS A 119 5.88 10.21 21.92
CA HIS A 119 7.12 10.13 22.67
C HIS A 119 7.35 8.76 23.33
N ARG A 120 6.46 7.79 23.14
CA ARG A 120 6.57 6.43 23.69
C ARG A 120 7.01 5.43 22.64
N PRO A 121 7.69 4.33 23.03
CA PRO A 121 8.05 3.25 22.12
C PRO A 121 6.82 2.66 21.42
N VAL A 122 6.93 2.42 20.11
CA VAL A 122 5.81 1.96 19.27
C VAL A 122 5.29 0.58 19.71
N LYS A 123 6.12 -0.26 20.34
CA LYS A 123 5.67 -1.53 20.93
C LYS A 123 4.57 -1.36 21.98
N THR A 124 4.40 -0.16 22.55
CA THR A 124 3.37 0.14 23.55
C THR A 124 2.06 0.65 22.93
N TYR A 125 2.01 0.79 21.60
CA TYR A 125 0.85 1.32 20.91
C TYR A 125 -0.27 0.28 20.82
N SER A 126 -1.51 0.75 20.84
CA SER A 126 -2.62 -0.06 20.34
C SER A 126 -2.49 -0.26 18.82
N SER A 127 -3.16 -1.29 18.28
CA SER A 127 -3.21 -1.49 16.83
C SER A 127 -3.73 -0.27 16.08
N GLY A 128 -4.73 0.41 16.64
CA GLY A 128 -5.27 1.65 16.07
C GLY A 128 -4.25 2.78 16.04
N MET A 129 -3.51 3.03 17.12
CA MET A 129 -2.47 4.06 17.17
C MET A 129 -1.34 3.77 16.18
N PHE A 130 -0.95 2.49 16.09
CA PHE A 130 0.09 2.04 15.16
C PHE A 130 -0.31 2.37 13.71
N VAL A 131 -1.52 2.00 13.32
CA VAL A 131 -2.03 2.23 11.96
C VAL A 131 -2.24 3.71 11.68
N ARG A 132 -2.76 4.47 12.65
CA ARG A 132 -2.95 5.93 12.50
C ARG A 132 -1.63 6.63 12.20
N LEU A 133 -0.55 6.31 12.94
CA LEU A 133 0.77 6.89 12.70
C LEU A 133 1.34 6.46 11.35
N ALA A 134 1.26 5.18 11.01
CA ALA A 134 1.77 4.65 9.75
C ALA A 134 1.05 5.24 8.52
N PHE A 135 -0.29 5.37 8.59
CA PHE A 135 -1.08 6.03 7.56
C PHE A 135 -0.75 7.53 7.43
N ALA A 136 -0.62 8.22 8.57
CA ALA A 136 -0.24 9.63 8.58
C ALA A 136 1.09 9.85 7.87
N ILE A 137 2.12 9.06 8.18
CA ILE A 137 3.42 9.14 7.52
C ILE A 137 3.26 8.93 6.01
N ALA A 138 2.65 7.81 5.60
CA ALA A 138 2.56 7.44 4.19
C ALA A 138 1.80 8.48 3.33
N THR A 139 0.90 9.24 3.94
CA THR A 139 0.09 10.25 3.23
C THR A 139 0.62 11.69 3.34
N HIS A 140 1.68 11.95 4.10
CA HIS A 140 2.29 13.29 4.22
C HIS A 140 3.67 13.41 3.56
N ILE A 141 4.21 12.34 2.96
CA ILE A 141 5.46 12.35 2.21
C ILE A 141 5.31 12.78 0.74
N ASP A 142 4.14 13.25 0.35
CA ASP A 142 3.76 13.72 -1.00
C ASP A 142 4.16 12.74 -2.13
N PRO A 143 3.64 11.50 -2.13
CA PRO A 143 3.93 10.54 -3.18
C PRO A 143 3.27 10.96 -4.51
N GLU A 144 3.87 10.57 -5.65
CA GLU A 144 3.25 10.67 -6.97
C GLU A 144 2.28 9.50 -7.22
N ILE A 145 2.56 8.35 -6.59
CA ILE A 145 1.78 7.11 -6.74
C ILE A 145 1.45 6.57 -5.35
N LEU A 146 0.16 6.36 -5.10
CA LEU A 146 -0.33 5.79 -3.84
C LEU A 146 -0.92 4.41 -4.10
N ILE A 147 -0.44 3.39 -3.39
CA ILE A 147 -0.97 2.02 -3.48
C ILE A 147 -1.69 1.68 -2.18
N ILE A 148 -2.98 1.36 -2.29
CA ILE A 148 -3.88 1.12 -1.16
C ILE A 148 -4.47 -0.28 -1.28
N ASP A 149 -4.30 -1.13 -0.26
CA ASP A 149 -4.95 -2.43 -0.14
C ASP A 149 -5.88 -2.37 1.08
N GLU A 150 -7.15 -2.63 0.92
CA GLU A 150 -8.20 -2.77 1.97
C GLU A 150 -7.98 -2.04 3.32
N ALA A 151 -6.81 -1.40 3.49
CA ALA A 151 -6.32 -0.78 4.72
C ALA A 151 -7.15 0.45 5.17
N LEU A 152 -8.12 0.90 4.37
CA LEU A 152 -9.02 2.01 4.74
C LEU A 152 -10.04 1.65 5.80
N SER A 153 -10.22 0.37 6.09
CA SER A 153 -11.13 -0.11 7.14
C SER A 153 -10.46 -0.19 8.51
N VAL A 154 -9.24 0.34 8.67
CA VAL A 154 -8.46 0.22 9.90
C VAL A 154 -8.60 1.47 10.75
N GLY A 155 -8.90 1.28 12.02
CA GLY A 155 -9.14 2.34 13.00
C GLY A 155 -10.62 2.43 13.40
N ASP A 156 -10.97 3.48 14.10
CA ASP A 156 -12.38 3.80 14.38
C ASP A 156 -13.05 4.50 13.18
N GLY A 157 -14.37 4.60 13.21
CA GLY A 157 -15.14 5.18 12.11
C GLY A 157 -14.76 6.62 11.77
N ALA A 158 -14.30 7.41 12.75
CA ALA A 158 -13.88 8.80 12.54
C ALA A 158 -12.56 8.85 11.76
N PHE A 159 -11.58 8.02 12.12
CA PHE A 159 -10.30 7.95 11.43
C PHE A 159 -10.45 7.36 10.03
N SER A 160 -11.30 6.35 9.84
CA SER A 160 -11.60 5.79 8.52
C SER A 160 -12.16 6.85 7.56
N ARG A 161 -13.06 7.71 8.04
CA ARG A 161 -13.58 8.84 7.26
C ARG A 161 -12.49 9.85 6.91
N LYS A 162 -11.69 10.27 7.89
CA LYS A 162 -10.56 11.18 7.71
C LYS A 162 -9.54 10.64 6.71
N SER A 163 -9.27 9.33 6.77
CA SER A 163 -8.38 8.64 5.83
C SER A 163 -8.94 8.63 4.41
N PHE A 164 -10.25 8.39 4.26
CA PHE A 164 -10.91 8.44 2.97
C PHE A 164 -10.89 9.85 2.38
N ASP A 165 -11.20 10.88 3.18
CA ASP A 165 -11.14 12.27 2.75
C ASP A 165 -9.73 12.64 2.28
N ARG A 166 -8.68 12.17 2.99
CA ARG A 166 -7.28 12.37 2.57
C ARG A 166 -6.96 11.71 1.22
N ILE A 167 -7.52 10.54 0.94
CA ILE A 167 -7.36 9.87 -0.36
C ILE A 167 -8.09 10.64 -1.46
N MET A 168 -9.27 11.19 -1.16
CA MET A 168 -9.97 12.07 -2.10
C MET A 168 -9.15 13.32 -2.43
N ASP A 169 -8.42 13.89 -1.45
CA ASP A 169 -7.49 15.00 -1.71
C ASP A 169 -6.39 14.60 -2.69
N PHE A 170 -5.82 13.39 -2.57
CA PHE A 170 -4.84 12.87 -3.53
C PHE A 170 -5.43 12.72 -4.94
N LYS A 171 -6.65 12.18 -5.05
CA LYS A 171 -7.36 12.10 -6.34
C LYS A 171 -7.55 13.49 -6.94
N ASN A 172 -8.06 14.43 -6.16
CA ASN A 172 -8.32 15.80 -6.60
C ASN A 172 -7.03 16.55 -6.99
N ALA A 173 -5.90 16.21 -6.36
CA ALA A 173 -4.57 16.71 -6.71
C ALA A 173 -3.97 16.05 -7.96
N GLY A 174 -4.69 15.12 -8.61
CA GLY A 174 -4.22 14.43 -9.82
C GLY A 174 -3.09 13.43 -9.55
N LYS A 175 -2.99 12.87 -8.35
CA LYS A 175 -2.04 11.81 -8.02
C LYS A 175 -2.54 10.48 -8.60
N THR A 176 -1.60 9.61 -8.97
CA THR A 176 -1.93 8.25 -9.41
C THR A 176 -2.24 7.36 -8.22
N ILE A 177 -3.35 6.63 -8.25
CA ILE A 177 -3.76 5.77 -7.14
C ILE A 177 -4.08 4.36 -7.66
N LEU A 178 -3.50 3.36 -7.00
CA LEU A 178 -3.89 1.96 -7.15
C LEU A 178 -4.70 1.57 -5.93
N PHE A 179 -5.97 1.28 -6.12
CA PHE A 179 -6.93 1.10 -5.03
C PHE A 179 -7.54 -0.30 -5.05
N CYS A 180 -7.33 -1.07 -3.99
CA CYS A 180 -7.99 -2.35 -3.79
C CYS A 180 -9.01 -2.24 -2.65
N SER A 181 -10.26 -2.55 -2.93
CA SER A 181 -11.31 -2.58 -1.92
C SER A 181 -12.36 -3.64 -2.25
N HIS A 182 -12.99 -4.19 -1.22
CA HIS A 182 -14.20 -5.02 -1.36
C HIS A 182 -15.49 -4.19 -1.40
N SER A 183 -15.41 -2.90 -1.09
CA SER A 183 -16.55 -2.00 -1.13
C SER A 183 -16.74 -1.44 -2.55
N MET A 184 -17.72 -1.98 -3.28
CA MET A 184 -18.05 -1.48 -4.62
C MET A 184 -18.39 0.01 -4.61
N TYR A 185 -19.05 0.50 -3.56
CA TYR A 185 -19.33 1.93 -3.39
C TYR A 185 -18.06 2.79 -3.39
N GLN A 186 -16.99 2.36 -2.71
CA GLN A 186 -15.72 3.07 -2.71
C GLN A 186 -15.03 2.98 -4.08
N VAL A 187 -15.11 1.82 -4.73
CA VAL A 187 -14.56 1.61 -6.08
C VAL A 187 -15.24 2.55 -7.08
N GLU A 188 -16.57 2.61 -7.08
CA GLU A 188 -17.35 3.50 -7.96
C GLU A 188 -17.07 4.99 -7.67
N ALA A 189 -16.91 5.37 -6.40
CA ALA A 189 -16.65 6.77 -6.03
C ALA A 189 -15.23 7.24 -6.35
N LEU A 190 -14.24 6.33 -6.28
CA LEU A 190 -12.83 6.67 -6.39
C LEU A 190 -12.23 6.39 -7.77
N CYS A 191 -12.56 5.23 -8.37
CA CYS A 191 -11.80 4.71 -9.49
C CYS A 191 -12.29 5.28 -10.83
N ASP A 192 -11.33 5.58 -11.70
CA ASP A 192 -11.61 5.96 -13.09
C ASP A 192 -11.74 4.70 -13.97
N ARG A 193 -10.99 3.66 -13.63
CA ARG A 193 -10.97 2.36 -14.31
C ARG A 193 -10.73 1.24 -13.30
N VAL A 194 -11.19 0.04 -13.61
CA VAL A 194 -11.11 -1.12 -12.75
C VAL A 194 -10.50 -2.30 -13.49
N VAL A 195 -9.62 -3.03 -12.82
CA VAL A 195 -9.10 -4.33 -13.23
C VAL A 195 -9.76 -5.41 -12.41
N TRP A 196 -10.50 -6.31 -13.05
CA TRP A 196 -11.05 -7.49 -12.41
C TRP A 196 -10.09 -8.67 -12.55
N LEU A 197 -9.61 -9.14 -11.41
CA LEU A 197 -8.76 -10.32 -11.30
C LEU A 197 -9.60 -11.56 -10.93
N GLU A 198 -9.37 -12.66 -11.65
CA GLU A 198 -9.95 -13.96 -11.36
C GLU A 198 -8.89 -15.06 -11.55
N ALA A 199 -8.67 -15.88 -10.52
CA ALA A 199 -7.70 -16.98 -10.52
C ALA A 199 -6.31 -16.58 -11.08
N GLY A 200 -5.80 -15.43 -10.64
CA GLY A 200 -4.50 -14.88 -11.02
C GLY A 200 -4.43 -14.22 -12.40
N ALA A 201 -5.54 -14.14 -13.14
CA ALA A 201 -5.60 -13.53 -14.47
C ALA A 201 -6.47 -12.28 -14.48
N VAL A 202 -6.16 -11.35 -15.38
CA VAL A 202 -7.08 -10.24 -15.68
C VAL A 202 -8.25 -10.79 -16.49
N LYS A 203 -9.46 -10.65 -15.96
CA LYS A 203 -10.70 -11.08 -16.62
C LYS A 203 -11.29 -9.95 -17.47
N LYS A 204 -11.33 -8.75 -16.91
CA LYS A 204 -11.84 -7.56 -17.59
C LYS A 204 -11.11 -6.33 -17.07
N ILE A 205 -10.98 -5.33 -17.93
CA ILE A 205 -10.60 -3.97 -17.57
C ILE A 205 -11.66 -3.06 -18.17
N GLY A 206 -12.22 -2.15 -17.38
CA GLY A 206 -13.30 -1.25 -17.82
C GLY A 206 -13.60 -0.19 -16.80
N GLU A 207 -14.69 0.53 -17.00
CA GLU A 207 -15.22 1.49 -16.04
C GLU A 207 -15.84 0.80 -14.82
N PRO A 208 -15.91 1.45 -13.65
CA PRO A 208 -16.42 0.81 -12.42
C PRO A 208 -17.87 0.29 -12.52
N VAL A 209 -18.69 0.87 -13.40
CA VAL A 209 -20.14 0.60 -13.52
C VAL A 209 -20.47 -0.40 -14.65
N GLU A 210 -19.48 -0.91 -15.39
CA GLU A 210 -19.64 -1.91 -16.45
C GLU A 210 -19.44 -3.37 -15.95
#